data_7860561f460afb04334dc7a4fefea37d
#
_entry.id   7860561f460afb04334dc7a4fefea37d
#
_cell.length_a   1.000
_cell.length_b   1.000
_cell.length_c   1.000
_cell.angle_alpha   90.00
_cell.angle_beta   90.00
_cell.angle_gamma   90.00
#
_symmetry.space_group_name_H-M   'P 1'
#
loop_
_entity.id
_entity.type
_entity.pdbx_description
1 polymer ?
#
loop_
_entity_poly.entity_id
_entity_poly.type
_entity_poly.pdbx_seq_one_letter_code
_entity_poly.pdbx_strand_id
1 'polypeptide(L)'
;INIKGEKIMPMQMGFRWYGEGNDKISLSDIKQIPGVTSIVWALHNKMPGEVWEVEEIAEVQKQLEPYGFNMDVVESVNVHDDIKVGLPTRDGYIANYIQTIKNLSKFGVKVICYNFMPVFDWTRTDLFHPVGDGSTALYYEASRIHDDPKEMADYILNNLNGLTFPGWEPERMAKLDELFELYRPVTKEKLWENLKYFLEAIMPTCKECDIKMAIHMDDPPWDIFGLPRLLVDAESVDYFLKLVDDPYNCLTLCSGSLNANPKNNVAEIVAKHCDRIAFAHIRNVKHFENGDFSEASHRDCDGDTGILDILKAYHDCGYEGYIRPDHGRHLWTEGPGNVRPGYGLYDRALGIMYMLGVWDMLDKLEGK
;
A
#
# COMPACT_ATOMS: atom_id res chain seq x y z
N ILE A 1 -14.16 23.93 -9.95
CA ILE A 1 -15.10 23.49 -11.01
C ILE A 1 -14.30 23.34 -12.30
N ASN A 2 -14.39 22.17 -12.94
CA ASN A 2 -13.74 21.94 -14.22
C ASN A 2 -14.48 22.66 -15.39
N ILE A 3 -13.93 22.56 -16.61
CA ILE A 3 -14.51 23.19 -17.82
C ILE A 3 -15.95 22.70 -18.12
N LYS A 4 -16.39 21.58 -17.52
CA LYS A 4 -17.74 21.00 -17.65
C LYS A 4 -18.67 21.40 -16.50
N GLY A 5 -18.24 22.22 -15.54
CA GLY A 5 -19.02 22.61 -14.36
C GLY A 5 -19.07 21.54 -13.25
N GLU A 6 -18.26 20.50 -13.35
CA GLU A 6 -18.16 19.48 -12.31
C GLU A 6 -17.30 19.98 -11.15
N LYS A 7 -17.70 19.67 -9.92
CA LYS A 7 -16.91 19.97 -8.73
C LYS A 7 -15.64 19.10 -8.75
N ILE A 8 -14.47 19.72 -8.81
CA ILE A 8 -13.21 19.01 -8.70
C ILE A 8 -13.01 18.70 -7.21
N MET A 9 -12.86 17.44 -6.85
CA MET A 9 -12.43 17.06 -5.53
C MET A 9 -10.93 17.41 -5.34
N PRO A 10 -10.54 17.94 -4.18
CA PRO A 10 -9.15 18.29 -3.97
C PRO A 10 -8.24 17.05 -3.97
N MET A 11 -8.70 15.93 -3.41
CA MET A 11 -7.98 14.66 -3.42
C MET A 11 -8.15 13.88 -4.71
N GLN A 12 -7.13 13.10 -5.07
CA GLN A 12 -7.12 12.26 -6.27
C GLN A 12 -7.54 10.83 -5.90
N MET A 13 -8.76 10.42 -6.29
CA MET A 13 -9.24 9.06 -6.03
C MET A 13 -8.58 8.06 -6.98
N GLY A 14 -7.84 7.13 -6.40
CA GLY A 14 -7.15 6.06 -7.11
C GLY A 14 -7.84 4.69 -6.95
N PHE A 15 -7.51 3.79 -7.87
CA PHE A 15 -7.87 2.38 -7.78
C PHE A 15 -6.65 1.52 -8.09
N ARG A 16 -6.32 0.57 -7.20
CA ARG A 16 -5.20 -0.36 -7.40
C ARG A 16 -5.55 -1.40 -8.46
N TRP A 17 -4.76 -1.44 -9.51
CA TRP A 17 -4.87 -2.39 -10.61
C TRP A 17 -3.53 -3.12 -10.85
N TYR A 18 -3.59 -4.41 -11.05
CA TYR A 18 -2.41 -5.28 -11.11
C TYR A 18 -1.95 -5.60 -12.54
N GLY A 19 -2.47 -4.91 -13.54
CA GLY A 19 -2.07 -5.08 -14.93
C GLY A 19 -2.89 -6.12 -15.70
N GLU A 20 -2.92 -5.94 -17.01
CA GLU A 20 -3.63 -6.85 -17.90
C GLU A 20 -3.04 -8.27 -17.82
N GLY A 21 -3.90 -9.28 -17.72
CA GLY A 21 -3.51 -10.67 -17.56
C GLY A 21 -3.13 -11.09 -16.13
N ASN A 22 -2.72 -10.15 -15.27
CA ASN A 22 -2.42 -10.39 -13.85
C ASN A 22 -3.55 -9.91 -12.92
N ASP A 23 -4.41 -9.00 -13.34
CA ASP A 23 -5.64 -8.64 -12.62
C ASP A 23 -6.85 -9.36 -13.22
N LYS A 24 -7.85 -9.65 -12.39
CA LYS A 24 -9.17 -10.16 -12.82
C LYS A 24 -10.13 -9.03 -13.13
N ILE A 25 -9.82 -7.80 -12.70
CA ILE A 25 -10.63 -6.61 -12.91
C ILE A 25 -10.11 -5.89 -14.13
N SER A 26 -11.01 -5.56 -15.05
CA SER A 26 -10.67 -4.80 -16.24
C SER A 26 -10.66 -3.28 -15.98
N LEU A 27 -9.87 -2.54 -16.76
CA LEU A 27 -9.90 -1.08 -16.74
C LEU A 27 -11.29 -0.52 -17.10
N SER A 28 -12.04 -1.25 -17.93
CA SER A 28 -13.42 -0.90 -18.28
C SER A 28 -14.37 -0.99 -17.08
N ASP A 29 -14.17 -1.94 -16.17
CA ASP A 29 -14.96 -2.03 -14.94
C ASP A 29 -14.59 -0.90 -13.97
N ILE A 30 -13.30 -0.63 -13.81
CA ILE A 30 -12.82 0.48 -12.96
C ILE A 30 -13.36 1.83 -13.47
N LYS A 31 -13.45 2.01 -14.80
CA LYS A 31 -13.97 3.25 -15.42
C LYS A 31 -15.42 3.55 -15.06
N GLN A 32 -16.20 2.53 -14.67
CA GLN A 32 -17.58 2.68 -14.25
C GLN A 32 -17.73 3.14 -12.80
N ILE A 33 -16.64 3.13 -12.00
CA ILE A 33 -16.67 3.61 -10.62
C ILE A 33 -16.61 5.14 -10.62
N PRO A 34 -17.65 5.84 -10.14
CA PRO A 34 -17.64 7.31 -10.11
C PRO A 34 -16.48 7.86 -9.26
N GLY A 35 -15.88 8.94 -9.74
CA GLY A 35 -14.82 9.66 -9.01
C GLY A 35 -13.42 9.09 -9.16
N VAL A 36 -13.23 7.88 -9.69
CA VAL A 36 -11.88 7.33 -9.94
C VAL A 36 -11.22 8.06 -11.10
N THR A 37 -10.08 8.68 -10.83
CA THR A 37 -9.31 9.47 -11.79
C THR A 37 -7.93 8.91 -12.06
N SER A 38 -7.38 8.11 -11.13
CA SER A 38 -6.01 7.60 -11.18
C SER A 38 -5.97 6.08 -11.02
N ILE A 39 -5.10 5.45 -11.76
CA ILE A 39 -4.75 4.04 -11.55
C ILE A 39 -3.44 3.96 -10.74
N VAL A 40 -3.51 3.19 -9.67
CA VAL A 40 -2.33 2.81 -8.88
C VAL A 40 -1.81 1.49 -9.44
N TRP A 41 -0.60 1.49 -9.97
CA TRP A 41 -0.05 0.41 -10.80
C TRP A 41 1.38 0.02 -10.44
N ALA A 42 1.87 -1.08 -10.99
CA ALA A 42 3.27 -1.48 -10.92
C ALA A 42 3.62 -2.43 -12.09
N LEU A 43 4.92 -2.65 -12.31
CA LEU A 43 5.42 -3.71 -13.18
C LEU A 43 5.62 -5.00 -12.36
N HIS A 44 4.65 -5.90 -12.41
CA HIS A 44 4.62 -7.12 -11.58
C HIS A 44 5.55 -8.24 -12.08
N ASN A 45 6.12 -8.09 -13.28
CA ASN A 45 7.11 -8.99 -13.87
C ASN A 45 8.55 -8.60 -13.50
N LYS A 46 8.73 -7.53 -12.72
CA LYS A 46 10.05 -7.07 -12.27
C LYS A 46 10.39 -7.60 -10.88
N MET A 47 11.56 -8.18 -10.77
CA MET A 47 12.12 -8.57 -9.48
C MET A 47 12.65 -7.34 -8.74
N PRO A 48 12.67 -7.36 -7.39
CA PRO A 48 13.30 -6.29 -6.62
C PRO A 48 14.74 -6.01 -7.10
N GLY A 49 15.05 -4.73 -7.30
CA GLY A 49 16.39 -4.30 -7.75
C GLY A 49 16.61 -4.25 -9.26
N GLU A 50 15.67 -4.71 -10.08
CA GLU A 50 15.72 -4.52 -11.53
C GLU A 50 15.30 -3.10 -11.92
N VAL A 51 15.90 -2.58 -12.99
CA VAL A 51 15.48 -1.30 -13.59
C VAL A 51 14.17 -1.48 -14.34
N TRP A 52 13.24 -0.55 -14.12
CA TRP A 52 12.02 -0.45 -14.91
C TRP A 52 12.32 0.35 -16.17
N GLU A 53 12.29 -0.31 -17.32
CA GLU A 53 12.66 0.31 -18.58
C GLU A 53 11.54 1.22 -19.13
N VAL A 54 11.94 2.22 -19.89
CA VAL A 54 11.01 3.23 -20.46
C VAL A 54 9.93 2.57 -21.33
N GLU A 55 10.30 1.55 -22.09
CA GLU A 55 9.40 0.82 -22.98
C GLU A 55 8.32 0.07 -22.21
N GLU A 56 8.66 -0.52 -21.05
CA GLU A 56 7.71 -1.25 -20.19
C GLU A 56 6.72 -0.28 -19.54
N ILE A 57 7.21 0.88 -19.10
CA ILE A 57 6.36 1.94 -18.52
C ILE A 57 5.41 2.51 -19.59
N ALA A 58 5.92 2.73 -20.81
CA ALA A 58 5.12 3.21 -21.93
C ALA A 58 3.98 2.25 -22.32
N GLU A 59 4.20 0.94 -22.16
CA GLU A 59 3.14 -0.04 -22.43
C GLU A 59 1.99 0.07 -21.40
N VAL A 60 2.28 0.36 -20.14
CA VAL A 60 1.24 0.64 -19.14
C VAL A 60 0.48 1.92 -19.50
N GLN A 61 1.18 3.00 -19.85
CA GLN A 61 0.55 4.25 -20.27
C GLN A 61 -0.44 4.02 -21.43
N LYS A 62 -0.02 3.28 -22.44
CA LYS A 62 -0.82 2.95 -23.62
C LYS A 62 -2.11 2.17 -23.25
N GLN A 63 -2.07 1.33 -22.21
CA GLN A 63 -3.26 0.62 -21.71
C GLN A 63 -4.23 1.55 -21.00
N LEU A 64 -3.73 2.57 -20.26
CA LEU A 64 -4.55 3.51 -19.49
C LEU A 64 -5.15 4.64 -20.33
N GLU A 65 -4.44 5.06 -21.37
CA GLU A 65 -4.80 6.22 -22.21
C GLU A 65 -6.24 6.16 -22.79
N PRO A 66 -6.75 5.02 -23.33
CA PRO A 66 -8.10 4.93 -23.86
C PRO A 66 -9.21 5.20 -22.82
N TYR A 67 -8.89 5.00 -21.54
CA TYR A 67 -9.83 5.20 -20.43
C TYR A 67 -9.68 6.58 -19.78
N GLY A 68 -8.66 7.35 -20.14
CA GLY A 68 -8.39 8.67 -19.58
C GLY A 68 -8.02 8.62 -18.09
N PHE A 69 -7.32 7.58 -17.64
CA PHE A 69 -6.79 7.50 -16.28
C PHE A 69 -5.40 8.11 -16.19
N ASN A 70 -5.13 8.78 -15.07
CA ASN A 70 -3.78 9.18 -14.67
C ASN A 70 -3.00 7.96 -14.15
N MET A 71 -1.67 7.99 -14.28
CA MET A 71 -0.76 6.96 -13.77
C MET A 71 0.24 7.49 -12.74
N ASP A 72 -0.19 8.49 -11.97
CA ASP A 72 0.66 9.30 -11.11
C ASP A 72 1.27 8.53 -9.93
N VAL A 73 0.67 7.40 -9.53
CA VAL A 73 1.06 6.63 -8.35
C VAL A 73 1.49 5.22 -8.73
N VAL A 74 2.70 4.88 -8.35
CA VAL A 74 3.25 3.52 -8.48
C VAL A 74 3.25 2.83 -7.11
N GLU A 75 2.72 1.62 -7.06
CA GLU A 75 2.72 0.78 -5.86
C GLU A 75 2.95 -0.69 -6.23
N SER A 76 4.18 -1.22 -6.07
CA SER A 76 5.37 -0.61 -5.49
C SER A 76 6.56 -0.78 -6.42
N VAL A 77 7.55 0.09 -6.29
CA VAL A 77 8.92 -0.24 -6.70
C VAL A 77 9.58 -0.92 -5.50
N ASN A 78 9.74 -2.24 -5.58
CA ASN A 78 10.24 -3.02 -4.45
C ASN A 78 11.72 -2.74 -4.17
N VAL A 79 12.05 -2.51 -2.89
CA VAL A 79 13.42 -2.32 -2.43
C VAL A 79 14.08 -3.68 -2.27
N HIS A 80 15.26 -3.87 -2.90
CA HIS A 80 16.01 -5.13 -2.84
C HIS A 80 16.45 -5.46 -1.41
N ASP A 81 16.47 -6.75 -1.05
CA ASP A 81 16.84 -7.20 0.30
C ASP A 81 18.27 -6.78 0.67
N ASP A 82 19.22 -6.77 -0.26
CA ASP A 82 20.59 -6.31 0.00
C ASP A 82 20.66 -4.86 0.49
N ILE A 83 19.73 -4.00 0.06
CA ILE A 83 19.60 -2.63 0.57
C ILE A 83 19.09 -2.67 2.01
N LYS A 84 18.05 -3.46 2.27
CA LYS A 84 17.42 -3.55 3.60
C LYS A 84 18.38 -4.11 4.64
N VAL A 85 19.20 -5.12 4.30
CA VAL A 85 20.17 -5.72 5.21
C VAL A 85 21.54 -5.03 5.21
N GLY A 86 21.81 -4.16 4.23
CA GLY A 86 23.03 -3.37 4.15
C GLY A 86 24.25 -4.11 3.59
N LEU A 87 24.06 -5.02 2.64
CA LEU A 87 25.17 -5.71 1.96
C LEU A 87 25.99 -4.77 1.08
N PRO A 88 27.25 -5.12 0.76
CA PRO A 88 28.10 -4.31 -0.13
C PRO A 88 27.52 -4.09 -1.54
N THR A 89 26.69 -5.01 -2.01
CA THR A 89 25.99 -4.97 -3.31
C THR A 89 24.86 -3.93 -3.38
N ARG A 90 24.44 -3.38 -2.22
CA ARG A 90 23.32 -2.41 -2.12
C ARG A 90 23.47 -1.20 -3.03
N ASP A 91 24.69 -0.70 -3.25
CA ASP A 91 24.93 0.51 -4.03
C ASP A 91 24.57 0.31 -5.51
N GLY A 92 24.78 -0.90 -6.05
CA GLY A 92 24.32 -1.27 -7.39
C GLY A 92 22.80 -1.27 -7.51
N TYR A 93 22.11 -1.84 -6.53
CA TYR A 93 20.63 -1.83 -6.50
C TYR A 93 20.05 -0.44 -6.25
N ILE A 94 20.71 0.41 -5.47
CA ILE A 94 20.33 1.82 -5.30
C ILE A 94 20.49 2.57 -6.63
N ALA A 95 21.56 2.33 -7.38
CA ALA A 95 21.75 2.92 -8.70
C ALA A 95 20.63 2.52 -9.68
N ASN A 96 20.21 1.26 -9.66
CA ASN A 96 19.06 0.78 -10.44
C ASN A 96 17.74 1.45 -10.00
N TYR A 97 17.55 1.63 -8.70
CA TYR A 97 16.38 2.32 -8.15
C TYR A 97 16.33 3.79 -8.62
N ILE A 98 17.46 4.49 -8.57
CA ILE A 98 17.62 5.85 -9.09
C ILE A 98 17.28 5.90 -10.58
N GLN A 99 17.74 4.93 -11.38
CA GLN A 99 17.40 4.89 -12.79
C GLN A 99 15.90 4.69 -13.01
N THR A 100 15.26 3.84 -12.20
CA THR A 100 13.81 3.62 -12.23
C THR A 100 13.05 4.92 -11.91
N ILE A 101 13.45 5.68 -10.88
CA ILE A 101 12.85 6.99 -10.58
C ILE A 101 12.93 7.93 -11.79
N LYS A 102 14.10 8.02 -12.43
CA LYS A 102 14.31 8.84 -13.63
C LYS A 102 13.45 8.39 -14.82
N ASN A 103 13.26 7.09 -14.98
CA ASN A 103 12.41 6.56 -16.04
C ASN A 103 10.92 6.86 -15.77
N LEU A 104 10.45 6.67 -14.54
CA LEU A 104 9.07 6.96 -14.12
C LEU A 104 8.72 8.44 -14.27
N SER A 105 9.66 9.35 -14.00
CA SER A 105 9.41 10.81 -14.10
C SER A 105 9.06 11.26 -15.53
N LYS A 106 9.53 10.54 -16.54
CA LYS A 106 9.22 10.82 -17.96
C LYS A 106 7.74 10.62 -18.30
N PHE A 107 7.02 9.88 -17.47
CA PHE A 107 5.60 9.54 -17.64
C PHE A 107 4.68 10.26 -16.65
N GLY A 108 5.19 11.26 -15.94
CA GLY A 108 4.40 12.07 -15.03
C GLY A 108 4.10 11.45 -13.67
N VAL A 109 4.74 10.33 -13.31
CA VAL A 109 4.61 9.74 -11.98
C VAL A 109 5.01 10.75 -10.91
N LYS A 110 4.23 10.85 -9.84
CA LYS A 110 4.40 11.80 -8.74
C LYS A 110 4.70 11.13 -7.40
N VAL A 111 4.26 9.90 -7.23
CA VAL A 111 4.42 9.16 -5.97
C VAL A 111 4.87 7.74 -6.25
N ILE A 112 5.91 7.31 -5.56
CA ILE A 112 6.33 5.90 -5.48
C ILE A 112 6.05 5.42 -4.06
N CYS A 113 5.06 4.54 -3.93
CA CYS A 113 4.85 3.76 -2.72
C CYS A 113 5.88 2.65 -2.64
N TYR A 114 6.47 2.45 -1.47
CA TYR A 114 7.42 1.36 -1.20
C TYR A 114 7.26 0.88 0.24
N ASN A 115 7.78 -0.30 0.54
CA ASN A 115 7.92 -0.79 1.90
C ASN A 115 9.39 -1.11 2.22
N PHE A 116 9.70 -1.22 3.52
CA PHE A 116 11.03 -1.63 3.99
C PHE A 116 10.94 -2.81 4.96
N MET A 117 9.91 -3.61 4.79
CA MET A 117 9.59 -4.77 5.63
C MET A 117 10.58 -5.91 5.36
N PRO A 118 11.13 -6.55 6.40
CA PRO A 118 11.91 -7.77 6.26
C PRO A 118 11.07 -8.93 5.72
N VAL A 119 11.58 -9.65 4.75
CA VAL A 119 11.05 -10.86 4.11
C VAL A 119 9.66 -10.67 3.49
N PHE A 120 8.63 -10.49 4.30
CA PHE A 120 7.24 -10.37 3.86
C PHE A 120 6.78 -8.92 3.81
N ASP A 121 5.92 -8.61 2.84
CA ASP A 121 5.19 -7.35 2.77
C ASP A 121 4.08 -7.34 3.84
N TRP A 122 2.84 -7.71 3.50
CA TRP A 122 1.78 -7.91 4.48
C TRP A 122 1.66 -9.39 4.87
N THR A 123 1.09 -9.67 6.04
CA THR A 123 0.94 -11.04 6.53
C THR A 123 -0.50 -11.31 6.97
N ARG A 124 -1.10 -12.39 6.46
CA ARG A 124 -2.41 -12.91 6.85
C ARG A 124 -2.34 -14.44 6.98
N THR A 125 -3.19 -14.99 7.83
CA THR A 125 -3.26 -16.43 8.07
C THR A 125 -4.37 -17.11 7.28
N ASP A 126 -5.36 -16.35 6.82
CA ASP A 126 -6.43 -16.83 5.94
C ASP A 126 -6.77 -15.75 4.91
N LEU A 127 -6.88 -16.14 3.64
CA LEU A 127 -7.15 -15.23 2.53
C LEU A 127 -8.66 -15.12 2.20
N PHE A 128 -9.48 -16.04 2.66
CA PHE A 128 -10.91 -16.11 2.37
C PHE A 128 -11.73 -16.51 3.59
N HIS A 129 -11.42 -15.90 4.73
CA HIS A 129 -12.11 -16.17 6.00
C HIS A 129 -13.58 -15.75 5.93
N PRO A 130 -14.54 -16.61 6.29
CA PRO A 130 -15.97 -16.27 6.29
C PRO A 130 -16.30 -15.16 7.30
N VAL A 131 -17.00 -14.11 6.85
CA VAL A 131 -17.39 -12.98 7.71
C VAL A 131 -18.76 -13.19 8.40
N GLY A 132 -19.53 -14.18 7.96
CA GLY A 132 -20.83 -14.54 8.55
C GLY A 132 -22.05 -13.98 7.78
N ASP A 133 -21.86 -13.03 6.88
CA ASP A 133 -22.90 -12.49 5.99
C ASP A 133 -22.88 -13.14 4.58
N GLY A 134 -22.04 -14.14 4.38
CA GLY A 134 -21.80 -14.80 3.12
C GLY A 134 -20.62 -14.24 2.33
N SER A 135 -20.02 -13.13 2.77
CA SER A 135 -18.76 -12.62 2.23
C SER A 135 -17.56 -13.28 2.89
N THR A 136 -16.38 -13.09 2.30
CA THR A 136 -15.10 -13.49 2.89
C THR A 136 -14.14 -12.30 2.94
N ALA A 137 -13.16 -12.37 3.84
CA ALA A 137 -12.15 -11.34 4.01
C ALA A 137 -10.77 -11.92 4.32
N LEU A 138 -9.74 -11.13 4.19
CA LEU A 138 -8.43 -11.46 4.76
C LEU A 138 -8.52 -11.48 6.28
N TYR A 139 -7.90 -12.47 6.91
CA TYR A 139 -7.94 -12.68 8.36
C TYR A 139 -6.53 -12.95 8.91
N TYR A 140 -6.25 -12.36 10.05
CA TYR A 140 -5.05 -12.62 10.83
C TYR A 140 -5.43 -13.31 12.13
N GLU A 141 -4.94 -14.52 12.33
CA GLU A 141 -5.09 -15.29 13.54
C GLU A 141 -3.75 -15.37 14.27
N ALA A 142 -3.65 -14.69 15.41
CA ALA A 142 -2.40 -14.57 16.16
C ALA A 142 -1.85 -15.94 16.59
N SER A 143 -2.74 -16.88 16.91
CA SER A 143 -2.36 -18.25 17.35
C SER A 143 -1.69 -19.09 16.26
N ARG A 144 -1.86 -18.70 14.98
CA ARG A 144 -1.24 -19.39 13.82
C ARG A 144 0.11 -18.80 13.42
N ILE A 145 0.55 -17.74 14.07
CA ILE A 145 1.85 -17.16 13.83
C ILE A 145 2.89 -17.92 14.64
N HIS A 146 3.81 -18.57 13.95
CA HIS A 146 4.91 -19.35 14.51
C HIS A 146 6.25 -18.77 14.12
N ASP A 147 7.31 -19.20 14.80
CA ASP A 147 8.69 -18.80 14.48
C ASP A 147 9.12 -19.30 13.09
N ASP A 148 8.54 -20.40 12.60
CA ASP A 148 8.71 -20.90 11.23
C ASP A 148 7.48 -20.50 10.36
N PRO A 149 7.64 -19.50 9.47
CA PRO A 149 6.55 -19.03 8.64
C PRO A 149 6.30 -19.87 7.37
N LYS A 150 7.04 -20.96 7.16
CA LYS A 150 7.03 -21.72 5.89
C LYS A 150 5.66 -22.28 5.54
N GLU A 151 4.99 -22.89 6.53
CA GLU A 151 3.64 -23.45 6.35
C GLU A 151 2.65 -22.37 5.91
N MET A 152 2.75 -21.18 6.50
CA MET A 152 1.89 -20.05 6.17
C MET A 152 2.23 -19.47 4.80
N ALA A 153 3.53 -19.36 4.46
CA ALA A 153 3.95 -18.92 3.13
C ALA A 153 3.46 -19.90 2.04
N ASP A 154 3.57 -21.20 2.28
CA ASP A 154 3.05 -22.23 1.36
C ASP A 154 1.54 -22.12 1.20
N TYR A 155 0.80 -21.90 2.29
CA TYR A 155 -0.64 -21.67 2.23
C TYR A 155 -1.00 -20.45 1.37
N ILE A 156 -0.36 -19.32 1.58
CA ILE A 156 -0.61 -18.09 0.83
C ILE A 156 -0.29 -18.29 -0.64
N LEU A 157 0.89 -18.80 -0.97
CA LEU A 157 1.31 -19.04 -2.36
C LEU A 157 0.36 -19.97 -3.11
N ASN A 158 -0.12 -21.03 -2.47
CA ASN A 158 -1.07 -21.96 -3.06
C ASN A 158 -2.46 -21.34 -3.30
N ASN A 159 -2.83 -20.31 -2.54
CA ASN A 159 -4.11 -19.61 -2.68
C ASN A 159 -4.04 -18.33 -3.54
N LEU A 160 -2.88 -17.94 -4.04
CA LEU A 160 -2.74 -16.84 -4.99
C LEU A 160 -3.19 -17.18 -6.42
N ASN A 161 -3.43 -18.45 -6.72
CA ASN A 161 -3.89 -18.90 -8.05
C ASN A 161 -2.99 -18.43 -9.22
N GLY A 162 -1.67 -18.39 -9.00
CA GLY A 162 -0.69 -17.91 -9.97
C GLY A 162 -0.61 -16.39 -10.11
N LEU A 163 -1.36 -15.63 -9.32
CA LEU A 163 -1.23 -14.18 -9.24
C LEU A 163 -0.02 -13.80 -8.38
N THR A 164 0.57 -12.63 -8.66
CA THR A 164 1.76 -12.14 -7.96
C THR A 164 1.40 -10.96 -7.05
N PHE A 165 1.86 -11.01 -5.80
CA PHE A 165 1.85 -9.86 -4.90
C PHE A 165 3.27 -9.32 -4.68
N PRO A 166 3.43 -8.01 -4.45
CA PRO A 166 4.69 -7.46 -3.99
C PRO A 166 5.14 -8.12 -2.68
N GLY A 167 6.40 -8.57 -2.63
CA GLY A 167 6.95 -9.27 -1.47
C GLY A 167 6.63 -10.78 -1.40
N TRP A 168 5.76 -11.29 -2.27
CA TRP A 168 5.34 -12.69 -2.34
C TRP A 168 5.67 -13.36 -3.67
N GLU A 169 6.69 -12.86 -4.38
CA GLU A 169 7.12 -13.44 -5.64
C GLU A 169 7.55 -14.90 -5.43
N PRO A 170 7.07 -15.87 -6.25
CA PRO A 170 7.35 -17.30 -6.06
C PRO A 170 8.85 -17.64 -6.01
N GLU A 171 9.65 -16.98 -6.84
CA GLU A 171 11.11 -17.17 -6.90
C GLU A 171 11.79 -16.70 -5.61
N ARG A 172 11.27 -15.66 -4.98
CA ARG A 172 11.74 -15.13 -3.70
C ARG A 172 11.33 -16.07 -2.57
N MET A 173 10.09 -16.50 -2.56
CA MET A 173 9.57 -17.42 -1.54
C MET A 173 10.19 -18.82 -1.61
N ALA A 174 10.65 -19.27 -2.78
CA ALA A 174 11.42 -20.50 -2.92
C ALA A 174 12.76 -20.49 -2.16
N LYS A 175 13.26 -19.29 -1.80
CA LYS A 175 14.49 -19.06 -1.01
C LYS A 175 14.19 -18.56 0.40
N LEU A 176 13.02 -18.88 0.94
CA LEU A 176 12.56 -18.33 2.22
C LEU A 176 13.55 -18.55 3.36
N ASP A 177 14.13 -19.77 3.47
CA ASP A 177 15.12 -20.07 4.51
C ASP A 177 16.39 -19.20 4.38
N GLU A 178 16.86 -18.98 3.14
CA GLU A 178 18.01 -18.11 2.86
C GLU A 178 17.72 -16.65 3.24
N LEU A 179 16.48 -16.18 2.98
CA LEU A 179 16.04 -14.84 3.35
C LEU A 179 15.99 -14.66 4.87
N PHE A 180 15.48 -15.64 5.61
CA PHE A 180 15.47 -15.59 7.07
C PHE A 180 16.88 -15.55 7.65
N GLU A 181 17.80 -16.40 7.15
CA GLU A 181 19.21 -16.35 7.56
C GLU A 181 19.86 -15.00 7.24
N LEU A 182 19.52 -14.39 6.10
CA LEU A 182 20.03 -13.09 5.71
C LEU A 182 19.58 -11.98 6.68
N TYR A 183 18.32 -12.01 7.15
CA TYR A 183 17.77 -11.01 8.06
C TYR A 183 18.06 -11.28 9.54
N ARG A 184 18.41 -12.50 9.94
CA ARG A 184 18.64 -12.89 11.33
C ARG A 184 19.60 -11.94 12.12
N PRO A 185 20.71 -11.45 11.54
CA PRO A 185 21.61 -10.52 12.23
C PRO A 185 21.13 -9.06 12.22
N VAL A 186 20.01 -8.74 11.55
CA VAL A 186 19.57 -7.37 11.34
C VAL A 186 18.68 -6.93 12.50
N THR A 187 19.20 -6.06 13.36
CA THR A 187 18.41 -5.42 14.43
C THR A 187 17.53 -4.29 13.89
N LYS A 188 16.57 -3.85 14.70
CA LYS A 188 15.70 -2.71 14.35
C LYS A 188 16.51 -1.44 14.07
N GLU A 189 17.54 -1.18 14.88
CA GLU A 189 18.45 -0.04 14.71
C GLU A 189 19.20 -0.14 13.38
N LYS A 190 19.69 -1.34 13.04
CA LYS A 190 20.38 -1.56 11.77
C LYS A 190 19.46 -1.40 10.57
N LEU A 191 18.21 -1.83 10.70
CA LEU A 191 17.20 -1.64 9.65
C LEU A 191 16.90 -0.15 9.42
N TRP A 192 16.80 0.66 10.50
CA TRP A 192 16.69 2.12 10.43
C TRP A 192 17.91 2.77 9.77
N GLU A 193 19.12 2.36 10.11
CA GLU A 193 20.36 2.86 9.49
C GLU A 193 20.37 2.58 7.98
N ASN A 194 19.97 1.38 7.57
CA ASN A 194 19.94 0.98 6.17
C ASN A 194 18.85 1.74 5.39
N LEU A 195 17.70 1.98 6.02
CA LEU A 195 16.64 2.82 5.42
C LEU A 195 17.13 4.26 5.23
N LYS A 196 17.81 4.84 6.25
CA LYS A 196 18.41 6.16 6.15
C LYS A 196 19.40 6.25 4.99
N TYR A 197 20.30 5.28 4.89
CA TYR A 197 21.30 5.21 3.82
C TYR A 197 20.64 5.19 2.43
N PHE A 198 19.61 4.38 2.27
CA PHE A 198 18.84 4.30 1.03
C PHE A 198 18.18 5.64 0.69
N LEU A 199 17.47 6.24 1.64
CA LEU A 199 16.77 7.51 1.44
C LEU A 199 17.74 8.65 1.10
N GLU A 200 18.84 8.80 1.84
CA GLU A 200 19.84 9.84 1.56
C GLU A 200 20.42 9.72 0.14
N ALA A 201 20.60 8.50 -0.35
CA ALA A 201 21.12 8.25 -1.69
C ALA A 201 20.13 8.61 -2.82
N ILE A 202 18.83 8.39 -2.62
CA ILE A 202 17.81 8.61 -3.66
C ILE A 202 17.19 10.02 -3.64
N MET A 203 17.16 10.70 -2.48
CA MET A 203 16.49 12.01 -2.32
C MET A 203 16.91 13.07 -3.34
N PRO A 204 18.18 13.22 -3.72
CA PRO A 204 18.55 14.18 -4.76
C PRO A 204 17.82 13.93 -6.09
N THR A 205 17.69 12.65 -6.49
CA THR A 205 16.97 12.26 -7.71
C THR A 205 15.47 12.47 -7.57
N CYS A 206 14.90 12.19 -6.40
CA CYS A 206 13.49 12.43 -6.12
C CYS A 206 13.11 13.91 -6.31
N LYS A 207 13.95 14.82 -5.82
CA LYS A 207 13.79 16.27 -6.00
C LYS A 207 13.91 16.68 -7.47
N GLU A 208 14.95 16.19 -8.16
CA GLU A 208 15.17 16.48 -9.58
C GLU A 208 13.98 16.02 -10.44
N CYS A 209 13.41 14.86 -10.10
CA CYS A 209 12.33 14.23 -10.85
C CYS A 209 10.91 14.64 -10.38
N ASP A 210 10.79 15.43 -9.31
CA ASP A 210 9.52 15.80 -8.66
C ASP A 210 8.67 14.57 -8.32
N ILE A 211 9.29 13.54 -7.72
CA ILE A 211 8.64 12.30 -7.28
C ILE A 211 8.82 12.13 -5.77
N LYS A 212 7.71 12.01 -5.06
CA LYS A 212 7.69 11.72 -3.62
C LYS A 212 7.86 10.23 -3.36
N MET A 213 8.77 9.89 -2.46
CA MET A 213 8.92 8.53 -1.94
C MET A 213 8.00 8.37 -0.74
N ALA A 214 7.05 7.47 -0.82
CA ALA A 214 6.01 7.28 0.19
C ALA A 214 6.09 5.88 0.80
N ILE A 215 6.68 5.78 2.02
CA ILE A 215 6.80 4.49 2.71
C ILE A 215 5.44 4.01 3.21
N HIS A 216 5.14 2.73 2.97
CA HIS A 216 3.94 2.07 3.51
C HIS A 216 4.16 1.66 4.97
N MET A 217 3.10 1.78 5.78
CA MET A 217 3.09 1.29 7.16
C MET A 217 3.30 -0.23 7.21
N ASP A 218 3.95 -0.73 8.26
CA ASP A 218 4.12 -2.16 8.44
C ASP A 218 2.77 -2.86 8.68
N ASP A 219 2.60 -4.06 8.13
CA ASP A 219 1.37 -4.83 8.19
C ASP A 219 1.64 -6.33 8.47
N PRO A 220 1.41 -6.80 9.70
CA PRO A 220 0.87 -6.08 10.85
C PRO A 220 1.89 -5.11 11.47
N PRO A 221 1.43 -4.12 12.29
CA PRO A 221 2.28 -3.10 12.89
C PRO A 221 2.93 -3.58 14.20
N TRP A 222 3.62 -4.70 14.15
CA TRP A 222 4.44 -5.28 15.23
C TRP A 222 5.45 -6.25 14.68
N ASP A 223 6.50 -6.51 15.45
CA ASP A 223 7.53 -7.49 15.08
C ASP A 223 6.90 -8.87 14.87
N ILE A 224 7.27 -9.57 13.82
CA ILE A 224 6.68 -10.86 13.42
C ILE A 224 7.77 -11.82 12.93
N PHE A 225 7.65 -13.10 13.24
CA PHE A 225 8.65 -14.16 12.91
C PHE A 225 10.06 -13.85 13.44
N GLY A 226 10.18 -13.15 14.57
CA GLY A 226 11.46 -12.68 15.09
C GLY A 226 12.12 -11.58 14.27
N LEU A 227 11.41 -11.00 13.29
CA LEU A 227 11.90 -9.93 12.42
C LEU A 227 11.34 -8.56 12.85
N PRO A 228 12.17 -7.51 12.89
CA PRO A 228 11.72 -6.19 13.32
C PRO A 228 10.79 -5.53 12.27
N ARG A 229 9.87 -4.70 12.76
CA ARG A 229 9.04 -3.79 11.96
C ARG A 229 9.33 -2.34 12.35
N LEU A 230 9.28 -1.42 11.39
CA LEU A 230 9.70 -0.03 11.58
C LEU A 230 8.54 0.93 11.80
N LEU A 231 7.57 0.96 10.89
CA LEU A 231 6.44 1.91 10.87
C LEU A 231 5.21 1.29 11.55
N VAL A 232 5.17 1.30 12.88
CA VAL A 232 4.20 0.53 13.68
C VAL A 232 3.24 1.41 14.52
N ASP A 233 3.59 2.69 14.73
CA ASP A 233 2.85 3.63 15.57
C ASP A 233 3.23 5.09 15.29
N ALA A 234 2.60 6.02 16.01
CA ALA A 234 2.84 7.46 15.86
C ALA A 234 4.29 7.86 16.18
N GLU A 235 4.94 7.20 17.15
CA GLU A 235 6.33 7.50 17.53
C GLU A 235 7.30 7.10 16.42
N SER A 236 7.09 5.94 15.83
CA SER A 236 7.90 5.46 14.71
C SER A 236 7.69 6.29 13.44
N VAL A 237 6.47 6.80 13.21
CA VAL A 237 6.19 7.78 12.13
C VAL A 237 6.96 9.07 12.36
N ASP A 238 6.90 9.63 13.58
CA ASP A 238 7.69 10.80 13.96
C ASP A 238 9.20 10.61 13.75
N TYR A 239 9.70 9.43 14.15
CA TYR A 239 11.11 9.08 13.98
C TYR A 239 11.49 8.99 12.51
N PHE A 240 10.69 8.31 11.69
CA PHE A 240 10.92 8.17 10.25
C PHE A 240 11.00 9.54 9.54
N LEU A 241 10.06 10.44 9.82
CA LEU A 241 10.04 11.73 9.16
C LEU A 241 11.23 12.62 9.55
N LYS A 242 11.79 12.43 10.76
CA LYS A 242 13.01 13.10 11.22
C LYS A 242 14.30 12.43 10.73
N LEU A 243 14.24 11.14 10.37
CA LEU A 243 15.40 10.36 9.93
C LEU A 243 16.05 10.97 8.69
N VAL A 244 15.21 11.38 7.74
CA VAL A 244 15.56 12.21 6.59
C VAL A 244 14.48 13.29 6.45
N ASP A 245 14.70 14.44 7.04
CA ASP A 245 13.73 15.53 7.04
C ASP A 245 13.74 16.28 5.68
N ASP A 246 12.94 15.73 4.77
CA ASP A 246 12.87 16.18 3.39
C ASP A 246 11.41 16.09 2.90
N PRO A 247 10.89 17.12 2.19
CA PRO A 247 9.51 17.12 1.70
C PRO A 247 9.20 16.02 0.66
N TYR A 248 10.22 15.39 0.09
CA TYR A 248 10.06 14.23 -0.80
C TYR A 248 10.12 12.88 -0.07
N ASN A 249 10.50 12.87 1.22
CA ASN A 249 10.38 11.71 2.10
C ASN A 249 9.01 11.73 2.77
N CYS A 250 8.07 10.94 2.30
CA CYS A 250 6.65 10.98 2.62
C CYS A 250 6.11 9.61 3.10
N LEU A 251 4.85 9.61 3.47
CA LEU A 251 4.12 8.45 3.94
C LEU A 251 3.09 7.96 2.91
N THR A 252 2.99 6.66 2.74
CA THR A 252 1.77 5.99 2.33
C THR A 252 1.05 5.58 3.62
N LEU A 253 0.12 6.41 4.09
CA LEU A 253 -0.56 6.15 5.36
C LEU A 253 -1.71 5.17 5.14
N CYS A 254 -1.52 3.94 5.58
CA CYS A 254 -2.54 2.90 5.55
C CYS A 254 -3.26 2.83 6.89
N SER A 255 -4.54 3.20 6.90
CA SER A 255 -5.34 3.21 8.13
C SER A 255 -5.50 1.83 8.75
N GLY A 256 -5.78 0.81 7.94
CA GLY A 256 -5.98 -0.55 8.43
C GLY A 256 -4.69 -1.23 8.88
N SER A 257 -3.52 -0.92 8.26
CA SER A 257 -2.24 -1.44 8.75
C SER A 257 -1.94 -0.94 10.16
N LEU A 258 -2.00 0.37 10.38
CA LEU A 258 -1.77 0.95 11.71
C LEU A 258 -2.82 0.51 12.72
N ASN A 259 -4.10 0.54 12.34
CA ASN A 259 -5.19 0.21 13.26
C ASN A 259 -5.34 -1.31 13.51
N ALA A 260 -4.61 -2.18 12.81
CA ALA A 260 -4.48 -3.57 13.27
C ALA A 260 -3.99 -3.62 14.74
N ASN A 261 -3.23 -2.62 15.18
CA ASN A 261 -3.00 -2.36 16.60
C ASN A 261 -4.03 -1.33 17.12
N PRO A 262 -4.99 -1.75 17.97
CA PRO A 262 -6.07 -0.88 18.44
C PRO A 262 -5.61 0.30 19.32
N LYS A 263 -4.33 0.35 19.69
CA LYS A 263 -3.75 1.48 20.42
C LYS A 263 -3.40 2.66 19.52
N ASN A 264 -3.36 2.46 18.22
CA ASN A 264 -3.02 3.50 17.26
C ASN A 264 -4.23 4.38 16.96
N ASN A 265 -4.13 5.68 17.21
CA ASN A 265 -5.10 6.68 16.77
C ASN A 265 -4.67 7.23 15.40
N VAL A 266 -5.20 6.64 14.34
CA VAL A 266 -4.81 7.00 12.97
C VAL A 266 -5.25 8.41 12.60
N ALA A 267 -6.41 8.88 13.06
CA ALA A 267 -6.88 10.23 12.77
C ALA A 267 -5.94 11.31 13.33
N GLU A 268 -5.39 11.09 14.55
CA GLU A 268 -4.39 11.99 15.14
C GLU A 268 -3.08 11.99 14.32
N ILE A 269 -2.65 10.83 13.80
CA ILE A 269 -1.45 10.73 12.93
C ILE A 269 -1.69 11.52 11.64
N VAL A 270 -2.87 11.38 11.02
CA VAL A 270 -3.25 12.17 9.83
C VAL A 270 -3.22 13.66 10.13
N ALA A 271 -3.91 14.10 11.18
CA ALA A 271 -3.97 15.52 11.54
C ALA A 271 -2.57 16.12 11.78
N LYS A 272 -1.65 15.35 12.35
CA LYS A 272 -0.28 15.81 12.66
C LYS A 272 0.63 15.87 11.45
N HIS A 273 0.49 14.95 10.48
CA HIS A 273 1.44 14.73 9.40
C HIS A 273 0.84 14.85 8.00
N CYS A 274 -0.30 15.50 7.86
CA CYS A 274 -1.04 15.63 6.60
C CYS A 274 -0.17 16.11 5.43
N ASP A 275 0.71 17.07 5.66
CA ASP A 275 1.64 17.64 4.69
C ASP A 275 2.73 16.66 4.20
N ARG A 276 2.93 15.58 4.94
CA ARG A 276 3.91 14.53 4.63
C ARG A 276 3.24 13.22 4.18
N ILE A 277 1.92 13.17 4.06
CA ILE A 277 1.18 12.04 3.50
C ILE A 277 1.02 12.29 2.00
N ALA A 278 1.76 11.57 1.18
CA ALA A 278 1.65 11.66 -0.27
C ALA A 278 0.59 10.72 -0.84
N PHE A 279 0.29 9.63 -0.11
CA PHE A 279 -0.67 8.63 -0.51
C PHE A 279 -1.43 8.09 0.70
N ALA A 280 -2.75 8.03 0.61
CA ALA A 280 -3.62 7.55 1.68
C ALA A 280 -4.30 6.24 1.28
N HIS A 281 -4.16 5.22 2.12
CA HIS A 281 -4.92 3.98 2.02
C HIS A 281 -6.02 3.97 3.08
N ILE A 282 -7.26 3.91 2.64
CA ILE A 282 -8.41 3.78 3.54
C ILE A 282 -8.80 2.31 3.61
N ARG A 283 -8.65 1.75 4.78
CA ARG A 283 -8.99 0.35 5.08
C ARG A 283 -9.54 0.26 6.48
N ASN A 284 -10.64 -0.45 6.63
CA ASN A 284 -11.28 -0.72 7.91
C ASN A 284 -10.95 -2.14 8.35
N VAL A 285 -10.60 -2.30 9.60
CA VAL A 285 -10.37 -3.61 10.22
C VAL A 285 -11.29 -3.81 11.41
N LYS A 286 -11.64 -5.06 11.68
CA LYS A 286 -12.38 -5.46 12.86
C LYS A 286 -11.49 -6.28 13.74
N HIS A 287 -11.42 -5.91 15.02
CA HIS A 287 -10.65 -6.63 16.02
C HIS A 287 -11.46 -7.75 16.67
N PHE A 288 -10.75 -8.81 17.06
CA PHE A 288 -11.29 -9.92 17.82
C PHE A 288 -10.46 -10.14 19.09
N GLU A 289 -10.89 -11.06 19.92
CA GLU A 289 -10.12 -11.49 21.08
C GLU A 289 -8.74 -12.05 20.65
N ASN A 290 -7.78 -12.01 21.56
CA ASN A 290 -6.42 -12.56 21.39
C ASN A 290 -5.54 -11.89 20.32
N GLY A 291 -5.91 -10.70 19.83
CA GLY A 291 -5.12 -9.96 18.84
C GLY A 291 -5.40 -10.37 17.40
N ASP A 292 -6.44 -11.13 17.16
CA ASP A 292 -6.92 -11.44 15.82
C ASP A 292 -7.59 -10.23 15.19
N PHE A 293 -7.55 -10.13 13.86
CA PHE A 293 -8.29 -9.11 13.12
C PHE A 293 -8.65 -9.57 11.71
N SER A 294 -9.68 -8.96 11.14
CA SER A 294 -10.06 -9.15 9.73
C SER A 294 -10.23 -7.82 9.02
N GLU A 295 -10.18 -7.86 7.70
CA GLU A 295 -10.68 -6.75 6.90
C GLU A 295 -12.20 -6.60 7.09
N ALA A 296 -12.69 -5.36 7.11
CA ALA A 296 -14.10 -5.04 7.21
C ALA A 296 -14.52 -4.16 6.02
N SER A 297 -15.83 -3.93 5.86
CA SER A 297 -16.29 -2.93 4.89
C SER A 297 -15.74 -1.55 5.24
N HIS A 298 -15.60 -0.68 4.24
CA HIS A 298 -15.11 0.68 4.45
C HIS A 298 -16.07 1.56 5.26
N ARG A 299 -17.30 1.09 5.51
CA ARG A 299 -18.26 1.78 6.35
C ARG A 299 -17.78 1.76 7.81
N ASP A 300 -17.77 2.92 8.45
CA ASP A 300 -17.21 3.14 9.78
C ASP A 300 -17.69 2.12 10.83
N CYS A 301 -19.01 1.94 10.94
CA CYS A 301 -19.60 1.06 11.96
C CYS A 301 -19.45 -0.44 11.71
N ASP A 302 -18.84 -0.86 10.60
CA ASP A 302 -18.63 -2.28 10.28
C ASP A 302 -17.26 -2.80 10.77
N GLY A 303 -16.39 -1.90 11.21
CA GLY A 303 -15.09 -2.20 11.81
C GLY A 303 -14.75 -1.25 12.94
N ASP A 304 -13.49 -1.23 13.33
CA ASP A 304 -13.00 -0.54 14.53
C ASP A 304 -11.94 0.54 14.22
N THR A 305 -11.71 0.87 12.94
CA THR A 305 -10.63 1.80 12.53
C THR A 305 -10.98 3.28 12.73
N GLY A 306 -12.27 3.63 12.80
CA GLY A 306 -12.69 5.03 12.90
C GLY A 306 -12.54 5.77 11.55
N ILE A 307 -13.09 5.20 10.49
CA ILE A 307 -12.97 5.72 9.12
C ILE A 307 -13.53 7.13 8.99
N LEU A 308 -14.63 7.45 9.70
CA LEU A 308 -15.21 8.81 9.66
C LEU A 308 -14.25 9.85 10.24
N ASP A 309 -13.61 9.56 11.37
CA ASP A 309 -12.65 10.47 12.00
C ASP A 309 -11.41 10.66 11.14
N ILE A 310 -10.95 9.58 10.47
CA ILE A 310 -9.82 9.63 9.56
C ILE A 310 -10.14 10.48 8.32
N LEU A 311 -11.28 10.25 7.67
CA LEU A 311 -11.71 11.06 6.52
C LEU A 311 -11.92 12.53 6.90
N LYS A 312 -12.48 12.78 8.09
CA LYS A 312 -12.60 14.14 8.63
C LYS A 312 -11.24 14.78 8.85
N ALA A 313 -10.26 14.07 9.41
CA ALA A 313 -8.90 14.59 9.59
C ALA A 313 -8.24 14.96 8.26
N TYR A 314 -8.38 14.16 7.21
CA TYR A 314 -7.93 14.51 5.86
C TYR A 314 -8.65 15.74 5.30
N HIS A 315 -9.96 15.83 5.51
CA HIS A 315 -10.75 16.97 5.05
C HIS A 315 -10.34 18.25 5.79
N ASP A 316 -10.23 18.22 7.11
CA ASP A 316 -9.89 19.37 7.96
C ASP A 316 -8.51 19.93 7.67
N CYS A 317 -7.55 19.07 7.32
CA CYS A 317 -6.19 19.51 6.93
C CYS A 317 -6.07 19.95 5.46
N GLY A 318 -7.14 19.85 4.67
CA GLY A 318 -7.14 20.24 3.26
C GLY A 318 -6.31 19.30 2.38
N TYR A 319 -6.38 17.99 2.61
CA TYR A 319 -5.62 17.00 1.87
C TYR A 319 -5.93 17.02 0.36
N GLU A 320 -4.90 17.16 -0.46
CA GLU A 320 -4.97 17.20 -1.93
C GLU A 320 -4.22 16.03 -2.60
N GLY A 321 -3.72 15.09 -1.79
CA GLY A 321 -2.95 13.95 -2.26
C GLY A 321 -3.79 12.84 -2.88
N TYR A 322 -3.14 11.72 -3.15
CA TYR A 322 -3.78 10.52 -3.70
C TYR A 322 -4.39 9.68 -2.57
N ILE A 323 -5.61 9.18 -2.81
CA ILE A 323 -6.34 8.35 -1.85
C ILE A 323 -6.98 7.16 -2.57
N ARG A 324 -7.00 6.01 -1.95
CA ARG A 324 -7.70 4.84 -2.47
C ARG A 324 -8.27 3.97 -1.36
N PRO A 325 -9.32 3.17 -1.64
CA PRO A 325 -9.63 2.02 -0.81
C PRO A 325 -8.48 1.03 -0.91
N ASP A 326 -8.08 0.47 0.24
CA ASP A 326 -7.11 -0.61 0.29
C ASP A 326 -7.81 -1.97 0.24
N HIS A 327 -7.41 -2.95 1.04
CA HIS A 327 -8.07 -4.24 1.10
C HIS A 327 -9.55 -4.10 1.45
N GLY A 328 -10.38 -4.90 0.79
CA GLY A 328 -11.79 -5.05 1.08
C GLY A 328 -12.16 -6.53 1.21
N ARG A 329 -13.44 -6.76 1.45
CA ARG A 329 -14.03 -8.11 1.47
C ARG A 329 -14.23 -8.61 0.04
N HIS A 330 -14.44 -9.91 -0.08
CA HIS A 330 -14.87 -10.53 -1.34
C HIS A 330 -16.38 -10.69 -1.28
N LEU A 331 -17.08 -10.04 -2.20
CA LEU A 331 -18.53 -9.97 -2.23
C LEU A 331 -19.11 -10.78 -3.39
N TRP A 332 -20.33 -11.27 -3.22
CA TRP A 332 -21.19 -11.89 -4.25
C TRP A 332 -20.47 -13.03 -4.99
N THR A 333 -20.01 -12.77 -6.20
CA THR A 333 -19.35 -13.78 -7.06
C THR A 333 -17.85 -13.87 -6.85
N GLU A 334 -17.27 -13.01 -6.00
CA GLU A 334 -15.84 -13.03 -5.70
C GLU A 334 -15.50 -14.12 -4.69
N GLY A 335 -14.45 -14.88 -4.96
CA GLY A 335 -14.01 -15.96 -4.12
C GLY A 335 -12.74 -16.64 -4.62
N PRO A 336 -12.32 -17.75 -4.01
CA PRO A 336 -11.13 -18.48 -4.41
C PRO A 336 -11.13 -18.79 -5.91
N GLY A 337 -10.03 -18.45 -6.60
CA GLY A 337 -9.84 -18.74 -8.02
C GLY A 337 -10.31 -17.65 -9.00
N ASN A 338 -11.17 -16.71 -8.57
CA ASN A 338 -11.70 -15.69 -9.47
C ASN A 338 -11.46 -14.24 -9.01
N VAL A 339 -10.86 -14.04 -7.84
CA VAL A 339 -10.50 -12.74 -7.32
C VAL A 339 -9.09 -12.76 -6.73
N ARG A 340 -8.40 -11.65 -6.79
CA ARG A 340 -7.18 -11.44 -6.02
C ARG A 340 -7.54 -11.22 -4.56
N PRO A 341 -6.99 -12.02 -3.60
CA PRO A 341 -7.33 -11.89 -2.19
C PRO A 341 -7.16 -10.46 -1.67
N GLY A 342 -8.21 -9.92 -1.03
CA GLY A 342 -8.25 -8.54 -0.54
C GLY A 342 -8.51 -7.46 -1.60
N TYR A 343 -8.44 -7.79 -2.88
CA TYR A 343 -8.51 -6.81 -3.97
C TYR A 343 -9.67 -7.05 -4.95
N GLY A 344 -10.83 -7.46 -4.42
CA GLY A 344 -12.07 -7.54 -5.19
C GLY A 344 -12.51 -6.17 -5.74
N LEU A 345 -13.35 -6.18 -6.77
CA LEU A 345 -13.92 -4.97 -7.36
C LEU A 345 -14.98 -4.34 -6.47
N TYR A 346 -15.90 -5.16 -5.97
CA TYR A 346 -17.18 -4.69 -5.44
C TYR A 346 -17.02 -3.93 -4.12
N ASP A 347 -16.36 -4.50 -3.12
CA ASP A 347 -16.23 -3.84 -1.81
C ASP A 347 -15.36 -2.58 -1.90
N ARG A 348 -14.35 -2.57 -2.76
CA ARG A 348 -13.55 -1.37 -3.02
C ARG A 348 -14.35 -0.28 -3.75
N ALA A 349 -15.21 -0.65 -4.71
CA ALA A 349 -16.11 0.31 -5.36
C ALA A 349 -17.14 0.90 -4.38
N LEU A 350 -17.72 0.06 -3.51
CA LEU A 350 -18.59 0.53 -2.42
C LEU A 350 -17.83 1.45 -1.44
N GLY A 351 -16.58 1.10 -1.12
CA GLY A 351 -15.69 1.91 -0.30
C GLY A 351 -15.43 3.29 -0.89
N ILE A 352 -15.17 3.38 -2.20
CA ILE A 352 -15.03 4.67 -2.90
C ILE A 352 -16.29 5.51 -2.74
N MET A 353 -17.45 4.93 -3.01
CA MET A 353 -18.73 5.67 -2.90
C MET A 353 -18.99 6.13 -1.47
N TYR A 354 -18.63 5.33 -0.48
CA TYR A 354 -18.72 5.73 0.92
C TYR A 354 -17.81 6.92 1.24
N MET A 355 -16.52 6.85 0.85
CA MET A 355 -15.55 7.93 1.08
C MET A 355 -15.99 9.24 0.39
N LEU A 356 -16.44 9.16 -0.86
CA LEU A 356 -16.95 10.32 -1.61
C LEU A 356 -18.18 10.92 -0.94
N GLY A 357 -19.13 10.08 -0.49
CA GLY A 357 -20.33 10.55 0.20
C GLY A 357 -20.05 11.23 1.54
N VAL A 358 -19.06 10.72 2.31
CA VAL A 358 -18.59 11.38 3.53
C VAL A 358 -17.95 12.73 3.20
N TRP A 359 -17.09 12.79 2.19
CA TRP A 359 -16.44 14.03 1.77
C TRP A 359 -17.44 15.09 1.29
N ASP A 360 -18.40 14.71 0.47
CA ASP A 360 -19.48 15.60 0.02
C ASP A 360 -20.30 16.17 1.19
N MET A 361 -20.53 15.35 2.21
CA MET A 361 -21.23 15.81 3.41
C MET A 361 -20.39 16.80 4.22
N LEU A 362 -19.08 16.54 4.38
CA LEU A 362 -18.16 17.46 5.08
C LEU A 362 -18.07 18.81 4.35
N ASP A 363 -17.93 18.81 3.04
CA ASP A 363 -17.94 20.02 2.21
C ASP A 363 -19.23 20.82 2.41
N LYS A 364 -20.38 20.14 2.37
CA LYS A 364 -21.68 20.78 2.55
C LYS A 364 -21.84 21.40 3.94
N LEU A 365 -21.35 20.76 4.99
CA LEU A 365 -21.39 21.28 6.36
C LEU A 365 -20.53 22.54 6.51
N GLU A 366 -19.46 22.66 5.75
CA GLU A 366 -18.59 23.86 5.73
C GLU A 366 -19.05 24.93 4.72
N GLY A 367 -20.12 24.67 3.95
CA GLY A 367 -20.62 25.60 2.96
C GLY A 367 -19.78 25.70 1.67
N LYS A 368 -19.04 24.64 1.37
CA LYS A 368 -18.19 24.50 0.15
C LYS A 368 -18.94 23.92 -1.03
#